data_8fbb6d2b03f950f90924bf2ed2ffb635
#
_entry.id   8fbb6d2b03f950f90924bf2ed2ffb635
#
_cell.length_a   1.000
_cell.length_b   1.000
_cell.length_c   1.000
_cell.angle_alpha   90.00
_cell.angle_beta   90.00
_cell.angle_gamma   90.00
#
_symmetry.space_group_name_H-M   'P 1'
#
loop_
_entity.id
_entity.type
_entity.pdbx_description
1 polymer ?
#
loop_
_entity_poly.entity_id
_entity_poly.type
_entity_poly.pdbx_seq_one_letter_code
_entity_poly.pdbx_strand_id
1 'polypeptide(L)'
;MGFQLGNLYVEKGQKTCGFLKLPFTEDELPVTLIYGREEGPTVLVDGGIHNAEYVGIECVTGLAKQLQPEDIEGILIMIHIVNVNGFQARTVSVSAEDGKNLNRVFPGNENGTYTDKLAYFMEKEIFSKVDYYI
;
A
#
# COMPACT_ATOMS: atom_id res chain seq x y z
N MET A 1 -10.28 1.20 -20.28
CA MET A 1 -10.79 1.09 -18.90
C MET A 1 -9.63 0.86 -17.97
N GLY A 2 -9.57 1.61 -16.91
CA GLY A 2 -8.45 1.56 -15.99
C GLY A 2 -8.87 1.70 -14.54
N PHE A 3 -7.90 1.58 -13.65
CA PHE A 3 -8.06 1.69 -12.20
C PHE A 3 -7.19 2.82 -11.67
N GLN A 4 -7.79 3.66 -10.81
CA GLN A 4 -7.15 4.82 -10.20
C GLN A 4 -6.97 4.60 -8.69
N LEU A 5 -5.74 4.79 -8.20
CA LEU A 5 -5.42 4.83 -6.77
C LEU A 5 -4.64 6.11 -6.47
N GLY A 6 -5.30 7.11 -5.90
CA GLY A 6 -4.71 8.42 -5.68
C GLY A 6 -4.14 9.02 -6.97
N ASN A 7 -2.83 9.28 -6.98
CA ASN A 7 -2.11 9.79 -8.14
C ASN A 7 -1.62 8.72 -9.11
N LEU A 8 -1.87 7.44 -8.81
CA LEU A 8 -1.44 6.31 -9.66
C LEU A 8 -2.61 5.80 -10.50
N TYR A 9 -2.29 5.34 -11.70
CA TYR A 9 -3.27 4.80 -12.65
C TYR A 9 -2.70 3.59 -13.39
N VAL A 10 -3.54 2.60 -13.66
CA VAL A 10 -3.19 1.43 -14.45
C VAL A 10 -4.31 1.08 -15.42
N GLU A 11 -3.97 0.86 -16.69
CA GLU A 11 -4.91 0.35 -17.71
C GLU A 11 -5.13 -1.15 -17.56
N LYS A 12 -6.31 -1.62 -17.99
CA LYS A 12 -6.59 -3.05 -18.08
C LYS A 12 -5.55 -3.77 -18.95
N GLY A 13 -5.02 -4.88 -18.44
CA GLY A 13 -3.96 -5.63 -19.07
C GLY A 13 -2.55 -5.04 -18.91
N GLN A 14 -2.38 -4.11 -17.97
CA GLN A 14 -1.09 -3.44 -17.75
C GLN A 14 -0.65 -3.51 -16.28
N LYS A 15 0.62 -3.17 -16.07
CA LYS A 15 1.28 -3.07 -14.78
C LYS A 15 1.94 -1.70 -14.67
N THR A 16 1.74 -1.04 -13.54
CA THR A 16 2.29 0.29 -13.24
C THR A 16 2.98 0.26 -11.89
N CYS A 17 4.19 0.79 -11.80
CA CYS A 17 4.91 0.99 -10.56
C CYS A 17 5.07 2.48 -10.30
N GLY A 18 4.93 2.91 -9.06
CA GLY A 18 5.07 4.31 -8.70
C GLY A 18 5.00 4.54 -7.20
N PHE A 19 4.92 5.81 -6.85
CA PHE A 19 4.84 6.25 -5.47
C PHE A 19 3.48 6.92 -5.21
N LEU A 20 2.72 6.35 -4.30
CA LEU A 20 1.42 6.88 -3.89
C LEU A 20 1.64 8.03 -2.93
N LYS A 21 1.16 9.21 -3.30
CA LYS A 21 1.28 10.42 -2.48
C LYS A 21 0.30 10.39 -1.31
N LEU A 22 0.78 10.81 -0.16
CA LEU A 22 -0.01 10.99 1.06
C LEU A 22 -0.35 12.48 1.23
N PRO A 23 -1.61 12.86 1.52
CA PRO A 23 -2.01 14.26 1.52
C PRO A 23 -1.50 15.09 2.72
N PHE A 24 -0.95 14.43 3.74
CA PHE A 24 -0.57 15.07 5.02
C PHE A 24 0.95 15.11 5.26
N THR A 25 1.75 14.60 4.32
CA THR A 25 3.22 14.50 4.44
C THR A 25 3.86 14.46 3.05
N GLU A 26 5.17 14.67 3.00
CA GLU A 26 5.96 14.46 1.78
C GLU A 26 6.34 12.98 1.56
N ASP A 27 6.10 12.12 2.56
CA ASP A 27 6.33 10.69 2.41
C ASP A 27 5.39 10.10 1.34
N GLU A 28 5.90 9.13 0.60
CA GLU A 28 5.18 8.43 -0.45
C GLU A 28 5.27 6.92 -0.24
N LEU A 29 4.22 6.19 -0.55
CA LEU A 29 4.21 4.73 -0.45
C LEU A 29 4.63 4.11 -1.79
N PRO A 30 5.64 3.21 -1.80
CA PRO A 30 5.99 2.48 -3.03
C PRO A 30 4.90 1.45 -3.35
N VAL A 31 4.30 1.57 -4.54
CA VAL A 31 3.15 0.78 -4.95
C VAL A 31 3.38 0.19 -6.34
N THR A 32 2.95 -1.06 -6.52
CA THR A 32 2.76 -1.69 -7.82
C THR A 32 1.28 -1.98 -8.01
N LEU A 33 0.72 -1.56 -9.12
CA LEU A 33 -0.63 -1.87 -9.57
C LEU A 33 -0.56 -2.82 -10.76
N ILE A 34 -1.32 -3.91 -10.71
CA ILE A 34 -1.48 -4.81 -11.85
C ILE A 34 -2.98 -4.95 -12.13
N TYR A 35 -3.39 -4.67 -13.36
CA TYR A 35 -4.75 -4.94 -13.81
C TYR A 35 -4.69 -6.09 -14.83
N GLY A 36 -5.28 -7.22 -14.46
CA GLY A 36 -5.36 -8.40 -15.32
C GLY A 36 -6.15 -8.15 -16.60
N ARG A 37 -6.12 -9.10 -17.51
CA ARG A 37 -6.89 -9.01 -18.76
C ARG A 37 -8.35 -9.32 -18.59
N GLU A 38 -8.68 -10.14 -17.56
CA GLU A 38 -10.04 -10.51 -17.23
C GLU A 38 -10.54 -9.74 -16.01
N GLU A 39 -11.86 -9.60 -15.90
CA GLU A 39 -12.48 -9.02 -14.71
C GLU A 39 -12.35 -9.97 -13.52
N GLY A 40 -12.25 -9.41 -12.34
CA GLY A 40 -12.09 -10.16 -11.11
C GLY A 40 -12.07 -9.24 -9.90
N PRO A 41 -11.75 -9.77 -8.71
CA PRO A 41 -11.71 -8.97 -7.50
C PRO A 41 -10.56 -7.98 -7.48
N THR A 42 -10.68 -6.97 -6.63
CA THR A 42 -9.58 -6.09 -6.27
C THR A 42 -8.96 -6.59 -4.97
N VAL A 43 -7.67 -6.92 -5.01
CA VAL A 43 -6.93 -7.49 -3.89
C VAL A 43 -5.81 -6.55 -3.49
N LEU A 44 -5.70 -6.28 -2.19
CA LEU A 44 -4.57 -5.57 -1.61
C LEU A 44 -3.61 -6.57 -0.95
N VAL A 45 -2.35 -6.46 -1.28
CA VAL A 45 -1.25 -7.15 -0.57
C VAL A 45 -0.28 -6.07 -0.10
N ASP A 46 0.03 -6.02 1.18
CA ASP A 46 1.02 -5.09 1.68
C ASP A 46 2.09 -5.74 2.54
N GLY A 47 3.18 -5.02 2.69
CA GLY A 47 4.26 -5.33 3.62
C GLY A 47 4.67 -4.10 4.41
N GLY A 48 5.37 -4.32 5.53
CA GLY A 48 5.96 -3.22 6.28
C GLY A 48 4.98 -2.35 7.06
N ILE A 49 3.85 -2.89 7.51
CA ILE A 49 3.05 -2.28 8.59
C ILE A 49 3.96 -2.12 9.82
N HIS A 50 4.68 -3.18 10.17
CA HIS A 50 5.85 -3.12 11.02
C HIS A 50 7.09 -3.14 10.11
N ASN A 51 7.77 -2.04 10.05
CA ASN A 51 8.83 -1.80 9.05
C ASN A 51 10.08 -2.67 9.18
N ALA A 52 10.31 -3.31 10.32
CA ALA A 52 11.42 -4.27 10.49
C ALA A 52 11.04 -5.72 10.15
N GLU A 53 9.80 -5.98 9.80
CA GLU A 53 9.36 -7.29 9.29
C GLU A 53 9.71 -7.43 7.80
N TYR A 54 11.00 -7.51 7.52
CA TYR A 54 11.56 -7.48 6.15
C TYR A 54 11.08 -8.64 5.26
N VAL A 55 10.68 -9.76 5.84
CA VAL A 55 10.15 -10.91 5.10
C VAL A 55 8.89 -10.51 4.31
N GLY A 56 7.97 -9.77 4.93
CA GLY A 56 6.77 -9.27 4.27
C GLY A 56 7.10 -8.29 3.13
N ILE A 57 8.01 -7.38 3.37
CA ILE A 57 8.47 -6.40 2.37
C ILE A 57 9.11 -7.12 1.18
N GLU A 58 10.00 -8.08 1.44
CA GLU A 58 10.67 -8.85 0.39
C GLU A 58 9.68 -9.72 -0.39
N CYS A 59 8.71 -10.31 0.29
CA CYS A 59 7.65 -11.10 -0.34
C CYS A 59 6.85 -10.25 -1.33
N VAL A 60 6.34 -9.10 -0.91
CA VAL A 60 5.57 -8.19 -1.79
C VAL A 60 6.43 -7.72 -2.96
N THR A 61 7.68 -7.33 -2.69
CA THR A 61 8.61 -6.88 -3.73
C THR A 61 8.92 -7.98 -4.74
N GLY A 62 9.14 -9.20 -4.26
CA GLY A 62 9.37 -10.37 -5.11
C GLY A 62 8.17 -10.71 -6.00
N LEU A 63 6.96 -10.72 -5.42
CA LEU A 63 5.72 -10.91 -6.17
C LEU A 63 5.52 -9.81 -7.23
N ALA A 64 5.78 -8.56 -6.86
CA ALA A 64 5.66 -7.44 -7.78
C ALA A 64 6.60 -7.55 -8.98
N LYS A 65 7.78 -8.14 -8.82
CA LYS A 65 8.70 -8.40 -9.92
C LYS A 65 8.24 -9.54 -10.83
N GLN A 66 7.69 -10.60 -10.24
CA GLN A 66 7.33 -11.83 -10.97
C GLN A 66 6.00 -11.71 -11.69
N LEU A 67 4.96 -11.21 -11.01
CA LEU A 67 3.60 -11.19 -11.55
C LEU A 67 3.45 -10.20 -12.71
N GLN A 68 2.75 -10.66 -13.74
CA GLN A 68 2.39 -9.89 -14.91
C GLN A 68 0.86 -9.86 -15.05
N PRO A 69 0.30 -8.97 -15.87
CA PRO A 69 -1.15 -8.90 -16.08
C PRO A 69 -1.79 -10.22 -16.56
N GLU A 70 -1.00 -11.08 -17.20
CA GLU A 70 -1.45 -12.40 -17.68
C GLU A 70 -1.62 -13.41 -16.55
N ASP A 71 -1.02 -13.16 -15.39
CA ASP A 71 -1.00 -14.10 -14.26
C ASP A 71 -2.17 -13.90 -13.30
N ILE A 72 -2.96 -12.82 -13.48
CA ILE A 72 -4.01 -12.45 -12.54
C ILE A 72 -5.33 -12.13 -13.25
N GLU A 73 -6.42 -12.27 -12.52
CA GLU A 73 -7.75 -11.74 -12.85
C GLU A 73 -8.08 -10.61 -11.88
N GLY A 74 -8.74 -9.54 -12.39
CA GLY A 74 -9.05 -8.37 -11.58
C GLY A 74 -7.87 -7.44 -11.34
N ILE A 75 -7.80 -6.86 -10.16
CA ILE A 75 -6.82 -5.82 -9.83
C ILE A 75 -6.01 -6.24 -8.61
N LEU A 76 -4.69 -6.12 -8.70
CA LEU A 76 -3.79 -6.36 -7.59
C LEU A 76 -3.09 -5.04 -7.21
N ILE A 77 -3.33 -4.59 -6.00
CA ILE A 77 -2.65 -3.45 -5.38
C ILE A 77 -1.57 -4.01 -4.46
N MET A 78 -0.33 -3.64 -4.69
CA MET A 78 0.81 -4.10 -3.89
C MET A 78 1.51 -2.89 -3.26
N ILE A 79 1.40 -2.73 -1.95
CA ILE A 79 2.13 -1.70 -1.21
C ILE A 79 3.37 -2.34 -0.60
N HIS A 80 4.54 -1.96 -1.08
CA HIS A 80 5.78 -2.63 -0.70
C HIS A 80 6.18 -2.37 0.75
N ILE A 81 6.01 -1.13 1.21
CA ILE A 81 6.28 -0.70 2.58
C ILE A 81 5.23 0.31 2.99
N VAL A 82 4.43 0.00 3.99
CA VAL A 82 3.40 0.94 4.48
C VAL A 82 4.01 1.95 5.45
N ASN A 83 4.79 1.50 6.44
CA ASN A 83 5.47 2.38 7.39
C ASN A 83 6.83 2.83 6.82
N VAL A 84 6.79 3.61 5.74
CA VAL A 84 7.98 4.14 5.06
C VAL A 84 8.82 5.00 6.01
N ASN A 85 8.17 5.84 6.81
CA ASN A 85 8.83 6.71 7.78
C ASN A 85 9.68 5.91 8.78
N GLY A 86 9.10 4.87 9.38
CA GLY A 86 9.83 3.97 10.27
C GLY A 86 10.92 3.18 9.57
N PHE A 87 10.69 2.74 8.33
CA PHE A 87 11.68 2.01 7.55
C PHE A 87 12.93 2.88 7.28
N GLN A 88 12.75 4.10 6.85
CA GLN A 88 13.85 5.04 6.59
C GLN A 88 14.63 5.39 7.87
N ALA A 89 13.93 5.57 8.97
CA ALA A 89 14.52 5.86 10.28
C ALA A 89 15.04 4.62 11.03
N ARG A 90 14.80 3.41 10.49
CA ARG A 90 15.19 2.13 11.07
C ARG A 90 14.62 1.87 12.47
N THR A 91 13.41 2.31 12.71
CA THR A 91 12.63 1.87 13.88
C THR A 91 12.24 0.40 13.72
N VAL A 92 11.72 -0.23 14.74
CA VAL A 92 11.29 -1.64 14.65
C VAL A 92 9.85 -1.76 14.16
N SER A 93 8.92 -1.09 14.83
CA SER A 93 7.48 -1.27 14.58
C SER A 93 6.67 0.02 14.69
N VAL A 94 7.32 1.15 14.91
CA VAL A 94 6.66 2.43 15.13
C VAL A 94 7.09 3.46 14.10
N SER A 95 6.23 4.45 13.85
CA SER A 95 6.62 5.61 13.07
C SER A 95 7.68 6.43 13.81
N ALA A 96 8.68 6.91 13.09
CA ALA A 96 9.67 7.83 13.66
C ALA A 96 9.10 9.22 13.92
N GLU A 97 7.99 9.57 13.25
CA GLU A 97 7.35 10.89 13.35
C GLU A 97 6.61 11.07 14.68
N ASP A 98 5.83 10.08 15.12
CA ASP A 98 4.99 10.20 16.31
C ASP A 98 5.12 9.02 17.30
N GLY A 99 5.98 8.05 17.03
CA GLY A 99 6.24 6.91 17.89
C GLY A 99 5.09 5.91 18.01
N LYS A 100 4.05 6.02 17.20
CA LYS A 100 2.90 5.13 17.26
C LYS A 100 3.10 3.89 16.40
N ASN A 101 2.47 2.80 16.83
CA ASN A 101 2.38 1.54 16.09
C ASN A 101 1.13 1.58 15.20
N LEU A 102 1.32 1.56 13.88
CA LEU A 102 0.23 1.64 12.90
C LEU A 102 -0.82 0.54 13.12
N ASN A 103 -0.40 -0.67 13.48
CA ASN A 103 -1.31 -1.80 13.70
C ASN A 103 -2.11 -1.71 15.02
N ARG A 104 -2.09 -0.58 15.69
CA ARG A 104 -2.85 -0.31 16.94
C ARG A 104 -3.80 0.88 16.81
N VAL A 105 -3.78 1.59 15.67
CA VAL A 105 -4.52 2.85 15.52
C VAL A 105 -5.64 2.82 14.48
N PHE A 106 -5.79 1.73 13.71
CA PHE A 106 -6.91 1.61 12.77
C PHE A 106 -8.26 1.73 13.49
N PRO A 107 -9.26 2.38 12.89
CA PRO A 107 -9.34 2.90 11.53
C PRO A 107 -8.70 4.28 11.32
N GLY A 108 -7.98 4.81 12.31
CA GLY A 108 -7.29 6.08 12.20
C GLY A 108 -8.15 7.31 12.54
N ASN A 109 -7.56 8.47 12.38
CA ASN A 109 -8.19 9.75 12.64
C ASN A 109 -7.56 10.81 11.73
N GLU A 110 -8.36 11.48 10.90
CA GLU A 110 -7.88 12.54 10.00
C GLU A 110 -7.28 13.75 10.73
N ASN A 111 -7.67 13.98 11.97
CA ASN A 111 -7.19 15.08 12.81
C ASN A 111 -6.14 14.62 13.85
N GLY A 112 -5.69 13.38 13.75
CA GLY A 112 -4.67 12.81 14.63
C GLY A 112 -3.24 13.19 14.23
N THR A 113 -2.28 12.43 14.76
CA THR A 113 -0.87 12.57 14.39
C THR A 113 -0.56 11.76 13.11
N TYR A 114 0.68 11.71 12.70
CA TYR A 114 1.12 11.06 11.46
C TYR A 114 0.52 9.66 11.26
N THR A 115 0.70 8.78 12.25
CA THR A 115 0.25 7.38 12.14
C THR A 115 -1.28 7.26 12.11
N ASP A 116 -1.98 8.10 12.86
CA ASP A 116 -3.45 8.15 12.83
C ASP A 116 -3.95 8.56 11.44
N LYS A 117 -3.31 9.55 10.81
CA LYS A 117 -3.65 10.01 9.47
C LYS A 117 -3.33 8.97 8.40
N LEU A 118 -2.22 8.24 8.55
CA LEU A 118 -1.87 7.15 7.64
C LEU A 118 -2.91 6.03 7.70
N ALA A 119 -3.31 5.60 8.89
CA ALA A 119 -4.36 4.61 9.06
C ALA A 119 -5.69 5.08 8.45
N TYR A 120 -6.07 6.33 8.70
CA TYR A 120 -7.28 6.93 8.13
C TYR A 120 -7.23 6.97 6.59
N PHE A 121 -6.09 7.35 6.01
CA PHE A 121 -5.89 7.36 4.57
C PHE A 121 -6.04 5.95 3.98
N MET A 122 -5.42 4.94 4.59
CA MET A 122 -5.56 3.56 4.14
C MET A 122 -7.02 3.10 4.19
N GLU A 123 -7.72 3.41 5.26
CA GLU A 123 -9.13 3.05 5.44
C GLU A 123 -10.02 3.68 4.36
N LYS A 124 -9.86 4.97 4.09
CA LYS A 124 -10.73 5.72 3.19
C LYS A 124 -10.37 5.56 1.71
N GLU A 125 -9.07 5.56 1.38
CA GLU A 125 -8.63 5.63 0.00
C GLU A 125 -8.24 4.26 -0.58
N ILE A 126 -7.88 3.30 0.26
CA ILE A 126 -7.40 1.99 -0.18
C ILE A 126 -8.39 0.89 0.17
N PHE A 127 -8.69 0.68 1.45
CA PHE A 127 -9.56 -0.42 1.88
C PHE A 127 -10.99 -0.31 1.32
N SER A 128 -11.47 0.92 1.10
CA SER A 128 -12.77 1.16 0.46
C SER A 128 -12.89 0.65 -0.98
N LYS A 129 -11.76 0.34 -1.63
CA LYS A 129 -11.68 -0.08 -3.03
C LYS A 129 -11.35 -1.56 -3.20
N VAL A 130 -11.10 -2.29 -2.11
CA VAL A 130 -10.65 -3.69 -2.19
C VAL A 130 -11.69 -4.67 -1.69
N ASP A 131 -11.71 -5.84 -2.33
CA ASP A 131 -12.58 -6.96 -1.93
C ASP A 131 -11.86 -7.87 -0.92
N TYR A 132 -10.53 -8.00 -1.03
CA TYR A 132 -9.71 -8.84 -0.17
C TYR A 132 -8.41 -8.13 0.22
N TYR A 133 -7.99 -8.36 1.47
CA TYR A 133 -6.75 -7.81 2.03
C TYR A 133 -5.88 -8.92 2.63
N ILE A 134 -4.61 -8.92 2.24
CA ILE A 134 -3.59 -9.89 2.67
C ILE A 134 -2.39 -9.14 3.26
#